data_89fa08f3dd8ee7dffc4f05b3fe21bc83
#
_entry.id   89fa08f3dd8ee7dffc4f05b3fe21bc83
#
_cell.length_a   1.000
_cell.length_b   1.000
_cell.length_c   1.000
_cell.angle_alpha   90.00
_cell.angle_beta   90.00
_cell.angle_gamma   90.00
#
_symmetry.space_group_name_H-M   'P 1'
#
loop_
_entity.id
_entity.type
_entity.pdbx_description
1 polymer ?
#
loop_
_entity_poly.entity_id
_entity_poly.type
_entity_poly.pdbx_seq_one_letter_code
_entity_poly.pdbx_strand_id
1 'polypeptide(L)'
;MRFSRLFKASQSPFDVSADAVWMRVPGPHHTHPRGEIDLCFAMDGEPTFDGRAPGWTVYPPDSAHRPTVRGGSMMILYLLPGGEIVFTRR
;
A
#
# COMPACT_ATOMS: atom_id res chain seq x y z
N MET A 1 9.53 -7.57 5.63
CA MET A 1 8.73 -6.98 4.54
C MET A 1 9.42 -7.23 3.21
N ARG A 2 8.67 -7.68 2.24
CA ARG A 2 9.18 -7.91 0.88
C ARG A 2 8.44 -7.00 -0.08
N PHE A 3 9.15 -6.48 -1.07
CA PHE A 3 8.65 -5.48 -2.00
C PHE A 3 9.03 -5.87 -3.43
N SER A 4 8.09 -5.72 -4.36
CA SER A 4 8.33 -5.97 -5.76
C SER A 4 7.53 -4.99 -6.62
N ARG A 5 8.21 -4.23 -7.46
CA ARG A 5 7.54 -3.36 -8.41
C ARG A 5 7.03 -4.16 -9.59
N LEU A 6 5.74 -4.06 -9.87
CA LEU A 6 5.09 -4.73 -11.00
C LEU A 6 5.21 -3.87 -12.27
N PHE A 7 4.92 -2.57 -12.17
CA PHE A 7 5.14 -1.61 -13.26
C PHE A 7 5.16 -0.18 -12.74
N LYS A 8 5.84 0.69 -13.51
CA LYS A 8 5.89 2.12 -13.25
C LYS A 8 4.64 2.80 -13.83
N ALA A 9 4.31 4.00 -13.31
CA ALA A 9 3.20 4.78 -13.82
C ALA A 9 3.32 5.06 -15.32
N SER A 10 4.54 5.34 -15.80
CA SER A 10 4.81 5.59 -17.22
C SER A 10 4.55 4.40 -18.14
N GLN A 11 4.42 3.20 -17.58
CA GLN A 11 4.12 1.96 -18.32
C GLN A 11 2.64 1.61 -18.29
N SER A 12 1.82 2.39 -17.61
CA SER A 12 0.39 2.16 -17.45
C SER A 12 -0.40 3.18 -18.26
N PRO A 13 -1.49 2.77 -18.95
CA PRO A 13 -2.36 3.71 -19.69
C PRO A 13 -3.10 4.67 -18.76
N PHE A 14 -3.14 4.41 -17.45
CA PHE A 14 -3.84 5.23 -16.47
C PHE A 14 -2.89 6.06 -15.61
N ASP A 15 -1.60 6.09 -15.94
CA ASP A 15 -0.58 6.80 -15.15
C ASP A 15 -0.60 6.37 -13.67
N VAL A 16 -0.66 5.06 -13.44
CA VAL A 16 -0.69 4.46 -12.10
C VAL A 16 0.42 3.42 -11.98
N SER A 17 1.25 3.52 -10.93
CA SER A 17 2.21 2.46 -10.64
C SER A 17 1.56 1.34 -9.82
N ALA A 18 2.13 0.15 -9.90
CA ALA A 18 1.69 -0.99 -9.11
C ALA A 18 2.89 -1.67 -8.47
N ASP A 19 2.82 -1.84 -7.15
CA ASP A 19 3.83 -2.50 -6.35
C ASP A 19 3.15 -3.56 -5.47
N ALA A 20 3.79 -4.73 -5.35
CA ALA A 20 3.34 -5.78 -4.45
C ALA A 20 4.24 -5.80 -3.22
N VAL A 21 3.65 -5.76 -2.03
CA VAL A 21 4.39 -5.73 -0.76
C VAL A 21 3.82 -6.81 0.17
N TRP A 22 4.70 -7.70 0.65
CA TRP A 22 4.34 -8.64 1.69
C TRP A 22 4.72 -8.04 3.05
N MET A 23 3.77 -7.97 3.97
CA MET A 23 3.94 -7.34 5.28
C MET A 23 3.33 -8.16 6.40
N ARG A 24 3.96 -8.07 7.58
CA ARG A 24 3.42 -8.58 8.86
C ARG A 24 3.70 -7.63 10.01
N VAL A 25 4.34 -6.50 9.75
CA VAL A 25 4.74 -5.49 10.73
C VAL A 25 4.43 -4.11 10.16
N PRO A 26 4.46 -3.04 10.98
CA PRO A 26 4.33 -1.68 10.46
C PRO A 26 5.41 -1.35 9.43
N GLY A 27 5.01 -0.69 8.36
CA GLY A 27 5.91 -0.16 7.35
C GLY A 27 6.30 1.28 7.64
N PRO A 28 7.06 1.91 6.74
CA PRO A 28 7.49 3.30 6.92
C PRO A 28 6.33 4.28 6.72
N HIS A 29 6.31 5.34 7.52
CA HIS A 29 5.34 6.42 7.37
C HIS A 29 5.54 7.12 6.03
N HIS A 30 4.44 7.39 5.32
CA HIS A 30 4.50 8.08 4.03
C HIS A 30 3.24 8.88 3.75
N THR A 31 3.37 9.81 2.81
CA THR A 31 2.29 10.65 2.31
C THR A 31 1.99 10.25 0.87
N HIS A 32 0.72 10.27 0.49
CA HIS A 32 0.26 10.01 -0.88
C HIS A 32 -0.20 11.31 -1.53
N PRO A 33 0.66 12.03 -2.27
CA PRO A 33 0.27 13.31 -2.87
C PRO A 33 -0.97 13.21 -3.76
N ARG A 34 -1.13 12.10 -4.47
CA ARG A 34 -2.27 11.86 -5.35
C ARG A 34 -3.19 10.74 -4.87
N GLY A 35 -3.04 10.31 -3.61
CA GLY A 35 -3.82 9.22 -3.05
C GLY A 35 -3.17 7.85 -3.25
N GLU A 36 -3.81 6.83 -2.72
CA GLU A 36 -3.35 5.45 -2.82
C GLU A 36 -4.56 4.52 -2.82
N ILE A 37 -4.49 3.48 -3.63
CA ILE A 37 -5.49 2.41 -3.66
C ILE A 37 -4.77 1.11 -3.36
N ASP A 38 -5.21 0.42 -2.33
CA ASP A 38 -4.58 -0.82 -1.88
C ASP A 38 -5.57 -1.98 -1.97
N LEU A 39 -5.12 -3.08 -2.57
CA LEU A 39 -5.84 -4.34 -2.52
C LEU A 39 -5.07 -5.30 -1.63
N CYS A 40 -5.69 -5.68 -0.51
CA CYS A 40 -5.04 -6.45 0.54
C CYS A 40 -5.56 -7.89 0.57
N PHE A 41 -4.62 -8.85 0.54
CA PHE A 41 -4.89 -10.28 0.58
C PHE A 41 -4.35 -10.88 1.88
N ALA A 42 -5.18 -11.61 2.62
CA ALA A 42 -4.72 -12.37 3.78
C ALA A 42 -3.84 -13.53 3.30
N MET A 43 -2.64 -13.65 3.87
CA MET A 43 -1.71 -14.73 3.56
C MET A 43 -1.57 -15.71 4.71
N ASP A 44 -1.67 -15.23 5.95
CA ASP A 44 -1.47 -16.01 7.15
C ASP A 44 -2.22 -15.35 8.30
N GLY A 45 -2.90 -16.14 9.13
CA GLY A 45 -3.67 -15.66 10.27
C GLY A 45 -4.94 -14.94 9.86
N GLU A 46 -5.36 -14.00 10.70
CA GLU A 46 -6.51 -13.12 10.44
C GLU A 46 -6.04 -11.66 10.43
N PRO A 47 -5.25 -11.25 9.42
CA PRO A 47 -4.62 -9.95 9.42
C PRO A 47 -5.59 -8.82 9.12
N THR A 48 -5.23 -7.63 9.64
CA THR A 48 -5.87 -6.37 9.26
C THR A 48 -4.83 -5.43 8.69
N PHE A 49 -5.26 -4.51 7.83
CA PHE A 49 -4.44 -3.44 7.28
C PHE A 49 -5.02 -2.12 7.77
N ASP A 50 -4.25 -1.39 8.58
CA ASP A 50 -4.70 -0.15 9.25
C ASP A 50 -6.05 -0.36 9.97
N GLY A 51 -6.22 -1.53 10.60
CA GLY A 51 -7.44 -1.89 11.31
C GLY A 51 -8.59 -2.39 10.43
N ARG A 52 -8.38 -2.53 9.13
CA ARG A 52 -9.42 -2.98 8.19
C ARG A 52 -9.19 -4.42 7.74
N ALA A 53 -10.29 -5.13 7.47
CA ALA A 53 -10.25 -6.48 6.93
C ALA A 53 -9.62 -6.50 5.53
N PRO A 54 -9.16 -7.69 5.04
CA PRO A 54 -8.69 -7.82 3.67
C PRO A 54 -9.69 -7.28 2.65
N GLY A 55 -9.20 -6.83 1.52
CA GLY A 55 -9.99 -6.23 0.45
C GLY A 55 -9.44 -4.87 0.06
N TRP A 56 -10.29 -4.03 -0.50
CA TRP A 56 -9.90 -2.71 -0.98
C TRP A 56 -9.86 -1.68 0.14
N THR A 57 -8.81 -0.85 0.12
CA THR A 57 -8.66 0.33 0.97
C THR A 57 -8.22 1.49 0.10
N VAL A 58 -8.88 2.64 0.23
CA VAL A 58 -8.60 3.82 -0.58
C VAL A 58 -8.25 4.99 0.33
N TYR A 59 -7.15 5.66 0.01
CA TYR A 59 -6.70 6.87 0.70
C TYR A 59 -6.78 8.06 -0.23
N PRO A 60 -7.32 9.20 0.23
CA PRO A 60 -7.46 10.40 -0.62
C PRO A 60 -6.12 11.07 -0.88
N PRO A 61 -6.05 11.98 -1.89
CA PRO A 61 -4.87 12.79 -2.11
C PRO A 61 -4.44 13.54 -0.85
N ASP A 62 -3.14 13.72 -0.69
CA ASP A 62 -2.49 14.39 0.44
C ASP A 62 -2.70 13.71 1.81
N SER A 63 -3.16 12.47 1.80
CA SER A 63 -3.25 11.68 3.02
C SER A 63 -1.89 11.09 3.39
N ALA A 64 -1.73 10.79 4.68
CA ALA A 64 -0.52 10.18 5.21
C ALA A 64 -0.87 9.07 6.20
N HIS A 65 -0.05 8.03 6.25
CA HIS A 65 -0.19 6.99 7.25
C HIS A 65 1.10 6.21 7.43
N ARG A 66 1.12 5.41 8.50
CA ARG A 66 2.10 4.35 8.67
C ARG A 66 1.37 3.05 8.37
N PRO A 67 1.59 2.41 7.22
CA PRO A 67 0.87 1.17 6.89
C PRO A 67 1.18 0.11 7.94
N THR A 68 0.14 -0.48 8.52
CA THR A 68 0.28 -1.38 9.66
C THR A 68 -0.53 -2.64 9.43
N VAL A 69 0.16 -3.78 9.38
CA VAL A 69 -0.44 -5.11 9.34
C VAL A 69 -0.33 -5.72 10.72
N ARG A 70 -1.45 -6.23 11.25
CA ARG A 70 -1.53 -6.91 12.54
C ARG A 70 -2.34 -8.19 12.40
N GLY A 71 -2.10 -9.16 13.28
CA GLY A 71 -2.88 -10.41 13.35
C GLY A 71 -2.48 -11.46 12.32
N GLY A 72 -1.42 -11.23 11.57
CA GLY A 72 -0.92 -12.17 10.57
C GLY A 72 -0.09 -11.47 9.52
N SER A 73 -0.09 -12.01 8.30
CA SER A 73 0.61 -11.40 7.17
C SER A 73 -0.34 -11.15 6.01
N MET A 74 -0.02 -10.14 5.22
CA MET A 74 -0.78 -9.74 4.04
C MET A 74 0.13 -9.52 2.84
N MET A 75 -0.39 -9.81 1.66
CA MET A 75 0.14 -9.30 0.42
C MET A 75 -0.70 -8.08 0.04
N ILE A 76 -0.06 -6.97 -0.22
CA ILE A 76 -0.75 -5.72 -0.55
C ILE A 76 -0.31 -5.28 -1.93
N LEU A 77 -1.29 -5.05 -2.80
CA LEU A 77 -1.06 -4.44 -4.10
C LEU A 77 -1.31 -2.95 -3.96
N TYR A 78 -0.22 -2.16 -4.05
CA TYR A 78 -0.28 -0.70 -3.98
C TYR A 78 -0.41 -0.10 -5.36
N LEU A 79 -1.47 0.67 -5.57
CA LEU A 79 -1.70 1.42 -6.80
C LEU A 79 -1.54 2.90 -6.49
N LEU A 80 -0.55 3.53 -7.10
CA LEU A 80 -0.21 4.94 -6.84
C LEU A 80 -0.38 5.77 -8.11
N PRO A 81 -1.37 6.68 -8.15
CA PRO A 81 -1.50 7.61 -9.26
C PRO A 81 -0.20 8.43 -9.46
N GLY A 82 0.30 8.47 -10.69
CA GLY A 82 1.57 9.09 -11.02
C GLY A 82 2.79 8.45 -10.38
N GLY A 83 2.62 7.35 -9.64
CA GLY A 83 3.69 6.72 -8.87
C GLY A 83 4.13 7.55 -7.67
N GLU A 84 3.32 8.50 -7.23
CA GLU A 84 3.73 9.48 -6.22
C GLU A 84 3.55 8.98 -4.80
N ILE A 85 4.66 8.89 -4.09
CA ILE A 85 4.71 8.56 -2.67
C ILE A 85 5.90 9.31 -2.06
N VAL A 86 5.71 9.85 -0.86
CA VAL A 86 6.76 10.57 -0.14
C VAL A 86 6.92 9.93 1.25
N PHE A 87 8.08 9.36 1.49
CA PHE A 87 8.39 8.78 2.79
C PHE A 87 8.76 9.90 3.76
N THR A 88 8.12 9.88 4.92
CA THR A 88 8.24 10.93 5.91
C THR A 88 8.68 10.34 7.25
N ARG A 89 9.19 11.20 8.13
CA ARG A 89 9.58 10.81 9.49
C ARG A 89 8.43 11.09 10.44
N ARG A 90 7.92 10.03 11.03
CA ARG A 90 6.88 10.15 12.06
C ARG A 90 6.92 8.96 12.99
#